data_4403e2d5cd41bb06441ffbed17b79f9a
#
_entry.id   4403e2d5cd41bb06441ffbed17b79f9a
#
_cell.length_a   1.000
_cell.length_b   1.000
_cell.length_c   1.000
_cell.angle_alpha   90.00
_cell.angle_beta   90.00
_cell.angle_gamma   90.00
#
_symmetry.space_group_name_H-M   'P 1'
#
loop_
_entity.id
_entity.type
_entity.pdbx_description
1 polymer ?
#
loop_
_entity_poly.entity_id
_entity_poly.type
_entity_poly.pdbx_seq_one_letter_code
_entity_poly.pdbx_strand_id
1 'polypeptide(L)'
;MRMRASRQTDRLDKIRVASRIPRGKMSGIMPAPICPKCRRVIPSDDINVAKDVAYCRDCNISYRLSDLTYDNDVRAGVNLNDPPQGAWYRSDGGGTVIGATNRSVGAAFVMLFFALFWNGITSVFVTFALASTLHLLHVPLPAWFPAPKMNNNNMGPGETLFLWLFLTPFITVGLFVLAACLSSLFGKTEAKIENRQGKLFTGIGSLGWKRTFDPSEVHDVRISQSRNNQGKDTFVIVIETREGKQFKIGSLLTNERQQFVAGALRRTLVR
;
A
#
# COMPACT_ATOMS: atom_id res chain seq x y z
N MET A 1 71.39 0.58 5.02
CA MET A 1 70.48 -0.46 4.53
C MET A 1 69.40 -0.78 5.65
N ARG A 2 68.44 0.11 5.88
CA ARG A 2 67.32 -0.05 6.85
C ARG A 2 66.32 1.05 6.57
N MET A 3 65.46 0.90 5.60
CA MET A 3 64.26 1.72 5.37
C MET A 3 63.36 1.03 4.37
N ARG A 4 62.53 0.05 4.79
CA ARG A 4 61.41 -0.48 4.00
C ARG A 4 60.48 -1.39 4.81
N ALA A 5 60.12 -0.99 6.04
CA ALA A 5 59.18 -1.81 6.84
C ALA A 5 58.01 -1.04 7.48
N SER A 6 57.80 0.27 7.18
CA SER A 6 56.80 1.08 7.88
C SER A 6 55.56 1.48 7.04
N ARG A 7 55.42 1.00 5.79
CA ARG A 7 54.28 1.38 4.92
C ARG A 7 53.18 0.32 4.74
N GLN A 8 53.35 -0.83 5.34
CA GLN A 8 52.37 -1.93 5.16
C GLN A 8 51.40 -2.10 6.33
N THR A 9 51.67 -1.54 7.50
CA THR A 9 50.81 -1.59 8.67
C THR A 9 49.69 -0.53 8.64
N ASP A 10 49.92 0.59 7.95
CA ASP A 10 48.94 1.71 7.88
C ASP A 10 47.77 1.48 6.89
N ARG A 11 47.85 0.42 6.07
CA ARG A 11 46.78 0.03 5.14
C ARG A 11 45.78 -0.97 5.72
N LEU A 12 46.14 -1.68 6.78
CA LEU A 12 45.27 -2.67 7.42
C LEU A 12 44.38 -2.05 8.49
N ASP A 13 44.76 -0.91 9.06
CA ASP A 13 43.93 -0.22 10.04
C ASP A 13 42.81 0.62 9.42
N LYS A 14 42.90 1.02 8.15
CA LYS A 14 41.82 1.74 7.43
C LYS A 14 40.66 0.87 6.96
N ILE A 15 40.83 -0.45 6.94
CA ILE A 15 39.76 -1.39 6.56
C ILE A 15 38.90 -1.80 7.77
N ARG A 16 39.32 -1.49 9.00
CA ARG A 16 38.64 -1.86 10.25
C ARG A 16 37.61 -0.86 10.77
N VAL A 17 37.40 0.27 10.13
CA VAL A 17 36.50 1.34 10.61
C VAL A 17 35.15 1.40 9.89
N ALA A 18 34.89 0.55 8.89
CA ALA A 18 33.67 0.60 8.07
C ALA A 18 32.62 -0.46 8.39
N SER A 19 32.62 -1.05 9.59
CA SER A 19 31.55 -2.01 9.97
C SER A 19 31.05 -1.83 11.41
N ARG A 20 30.73 -0.60 11.79
CA ARG A 20 29.84 -0.36 12.94
C ARG A 20 28.41 -0.16 12.43
N ILE A 21 27.78 -1.23 12.00
CA ILE A 21 26.31 -1.34 11.99
C ILE A 21 25.88 -1.30 13.46
N PRO A 22 24.98 -0.40 13.88
CA PRO A 22 24.47 -0.41 15.23
C PRO A 22 23.75 -1.74 15.44
N ARG A 23 24.27 -2.57 16.33
CA ARG A 23 23.58 -3.76 16.86
C ARG A 23 22.39 -3.30 17.69
N GLY A 24 21.28 -2.96 17.01
CA GLY A 24 19.97 -2.94 17.65
C GLY A 24 19.66 -4.39 18.04
N LYS A 25 19.26 -4.58 19.28
CA LYS A 25 18.87 -5.86 19.88
C LYS A 25 17.87 -6.60 18.98
N MET A 26 18.35 -7.45 18.10
CA MET A 26 17.56 -8.54 17.49
C MET A 26 17.77 -9.79 18.36
N SER A 27 17.11 -9.81 19.51
CA SER A 27 16.92 -11.01 20.32
C SER A 27 15.56 -11.62 19.95
N GLY A 28 15.45 -12.13 18.74
CA GLY A 28 14.38 -12.97 18.29
C GLY A 28 15.01 -14.04 17.39
N ILE A 29 14.95 -15.28 17.79
CA ILE A 29 15.27 -16.45 16.94
C ILE A 29 14.33 -16.32 15.75
N MET A 30 14.84 -15.92 14.56
CA MET A 30 14.03 -15.93 13.35
C MET A 30 13.58 -17.39 13.12
N PRO A 31 12.28 -17.66 13.06
CA PRO A 31 11.83 -19.02 12.78
C PRO A 31 12.38 -19.44 11.42
N ALA A 32 12.94 -20.66 11.36
CA ALA A 32 13.51 -21.18 10.14
C ALA A 32 12.44 -21.24 9.04
N PRO A 33 12.73 -20.81 7.80
CA PRO A 33 11.76 -20.77 6.73
C PRO A 33 11.24 -22.16 6.39
N ILE A 34 9.92 -22.27 6.23
CA ILE A 34 9.20 -23.51 5.97
C ILE A 34 8.72 -23.51 4.51
N CYS A 35 8.95 -24.61 3.80
CA CYS A 35 8.48 -24.77 2.43
C CYS A 35 6.93 -24.81 2.37
N PRO A 36 6.27 -23.96 1.58
CA PRO A 36 4.81 -23.93 1.48
C PRO A 36 4.20 -25.21 0.92
N LYS A 37 4.96 -25.95 0.09
CA LYS A 37 4.47 -27.16 -0.59
C LYS A 37 4.57 -28.40 0.28
N CYS A 38 5.75 -28.70 0.85
CA CYS A 38 5.97 -29.92 1.64
C CYS A 38 5.96 -29.69 3.15
N ARG A 39 5.88 -28.43 3.60
CA ARG A 39 5.89 -28.00 5.01
C ARG A 39 7.16 -28.41 5.79
N ARG A 40 8.25 -28.76 5.11
CA ARG A 40 9.54 -29.02 5.74
C ARG A 40 10.34 -27.74 5.91
N VAL A 41 11.16 -27.68 6.94
CA VAL A 41 12.11 -26.61 7.18
C VAL A 41 13.15 -26.58 6.07
N ILE A 42 13.42 -25.40 5.52
CA ILE A 42 14.49 -25.21 4.54
C ILE A 42 15.80 -24.98 5.31
N PRO A 43 16.83 -25.82 5.11
CA PRO A 43 18.12 -25.67 5.78
C PRO A 43 18.80 -24.35 5.43
N SER A 44 19.61 -23.83 6.36
CA SER A 44 20.38 -22.58 6.16
C SER A 44 21.29 -22.60 4.93
N ASP A 45 21.82 -23.77 4.59
CA ASP A 45 22.71 -23.99 3.44
C ASP A 45 22.00 -23.78 2.09
N ASP A 46 20.68 -23.89 2.08
CA ASP A 46 19.83 -23.69 0.90
C ASP A 46 19.21 -22.29 0.85
N ILE A 47 19.68 -21.39 1.72
CA ILE A 47 19.19 -20.01 1.83
C ILE A 47 20.30 -19.06 1.40
N ASN A 48 19.99 -18.21 0.41
CA ASN A 48 20.87 -17.11 0.01
C ASN A 48 20.20 -15.77 0.33
N VAL A 49 20.57 -15.18 1.47
CA VAL A 49 20.01 -13.90 1.94
C VAL A 49 20.32 -12.76 0.98
N ALA A 50 21.52 -12.74 0.39
CA ALA A 50 21.94 -11.67 -0.53
C ALA A 50 21.16 -11.67 -1.85
N LYS A 51 20.69 -12.84 -2.28
CA LYS A 51 19.88 -13.02 -3.51
C LYS A 51 18.38 -13.15 -3.21
N ASP A 52 17.98 -13.10 -1.94
CA ASP A 52 16.59 -13.30 -1.48
C ASP A 52 16.00 -14.65 -1.99
N VAL A 53 16.77 -15.74 -1.92
CA VAL A 53 16.35 -17.05 -2.43
C VAL A 53 16.48 -18.10 -1.33
N ALA A 54 15.45 -18.93 -1.20
CA ALA A 54 15.43 -20.16 -0.42
C ALA A 54 15.03 -21.34 -1.32
N TYR A 55 15.83 -22.40 -1.34
CA TYR A 55 15.62 -23.55 -2.21
C TYR A 55 15.16 -24.77 -1.40
N CYS A 56 14.02 -25.34 -1.75
CA CYS A 56 13.56 -26.57 -1.15
C CYS A 56 14.00 -27.79 -1.98
N ARG A 57 14.93 -28.58 -1.47
CA ARG A 57 15.45 -29.79 -2.14
C ARG A 57 14.37 -30.82 -2.36
N ASP A 58 13.48 -31.04 -1.38
CA ASP A 58 12.42 -32.05 -1.48
C ASP A 58 11.41 -31.77 -2.60
N CYS A 59 11.10 -30.51 -2.84
CA CYS A 59 10.17 -30.11 -3.87
C CYS A 59 10.83 -29.67 -5.17
N ASN A 60 12.15 -29.49 -5.16
CA ASN A 60 12.95 -28.93 -6.25
C ASN A 60 12.42 -27.56 -6.72
N ILE A 61 12.08 -26.67 -5.75
CA ILE A 61 11.48 -25.37 -6.02
C ILE A 61 12.23 -24.29 -5.25
N SER A 62 12.52 -23.17 -5.93
CA SER A 62 13.06 -21.97 -5.31
C SER A 62 11.92 -21.00 -4.96
N TYR A 63 12.01 -20.44 -3.77
CA TYR A 63 11.12 -19.41 -3.25
C TYR A 63 11.92 -18.14 -2.93
N ARG A 64 11.28 -17.01 -2.87
CA ARG A 64 11.89 -15.83 -2.26
C ARG A 64 11.92 -16.01 -0.75
N LEU A 65 13.07 -15.75 -0.14
CA LEU A 65 13.23 -15.84 1.31
C LEU A 65 12.31 -14.87 2.05
N SER A 66 12.19 -13.65 1.51
CA SER A 66 11.28 -12.63 2.04
C SER A 66 9.84 -13.12 2.11
N ASP A 67 9.33 -13.79 1.06
CA ASP A 67 7.96 -14.31 1.06
C ASP A 67 7.76 -15.39 2.14
N LEU A 68 8.76 -16.27 2.31
CA LEU A 68 8.70 -17.33 3.33
C LEU A 68 8.80 -16.77 4.76
N THR A 69 9.59 -15.74 4.98
CA THR A 69 9.76 -15.12 6.29
C THR A 69 8.47 -14.41 6.71
N TYR A 70 7.85 -13.65 5.80
CA TYR A 70 6.57 -13.01 6.06
C TYR A 70 5.43 -14.00 6.32
N ASP A 71 5.39 -15.11 5.57
CA ASP A 71 4.37 -16.15 5.77
C ASP A 71 4.54 -16.87 7.12
N ASN A 72 5.78 -17.07 7.56
CA ASN A 72 6.07 -17.65 8.87
C ASN A 72 5.65 -16.73 10.04
N ASP A 73 5.83 -15.41 9.92
CA ASP A 73 5.37 -14.46 10.92
C ASP A 73 3.84 -14.48 11.06
N VAL A 74 3.13 -14.59 9.93
CA VAL A 74 1.67 -14.77 9.93
C VAL A 74 1.25 -16.11 10.54
N ARG A 75 2.05 -17.18 10.37
CA ARG A 75 1.81 -18.52 10.92
C ARG A 75 2.16 -18.62 12.41
N ALA A 76 3.16 -17.88 12.88
CA ALA A 76 3.60 -17.90 14.28
C ALA A 76 2.52 -17.47 15.28
N GLY A 77 1.43 -16.91 14.78
CA GLY A 77 0.27 -16.55 15.57
C GLY A 77 0.29 -15.09 16.00
N VAL A 78 -0.80 -14.42 15.70
CA VAL A 78 -1.03 -13.03 16.08
C VAL A 78 -1.80 -12.97 17.38
N ASN A 79 -1.40 -12.10 18.30
CA ASN A 79 -2.17 -11.81 19.52
C ASN A 79 -3.40 -10.96 19.15
N LEU A 80 -4.57 -11.60 19.08
CA LEU A 80 -5.83 -10.93 18.72
C LEU A 80 -6.30 -9.93 19.79
N ASN A 81 -5.80 -10.06 21.02
CA ASN A 81 -6.17 -9.19 22.14
C ASN A 81 -5.32 -7.91 22.21
N ASP A 82 -4.20 -7.87 21.45
CA ASP A 82 -3.29 -6.73 21.39
C ASP A 82 -3.04 -6.33 19.93
N PRO A 83 -4.03 -5.71 19.26
CA PRO A 83 -3.90 -5.26 17.89
C PRO A 83 -2.91 -4.09 17.77
N PRO A 84 -2.06 -4.03 16.73
CA PRO A 84 -1.21 -2.88 16.48
C PRO A 84 -2.03 -1.62 16.24
N GLN A 85 -1.41 -0.46 16.49
CA GLN A 85 -2.10 0.82 16.39
C GLN A 85 -2.80 1.02 15.05
N GLY A 86 -4.12 1.22 15.08
CA GLY A 86 -4.95 1.39 13.90
C GLY A 86 -5.44 0.08 13.27
N ALA A 87 -5.22 -1.06 13.90
CA ALA A 87 -5.87 -2.31 13.57
C ALA A 87 -6.91 -2.69 14.64
N TRP A 88 -7.85 -3.56 14.30
CA TRP A 88 -8.86 -4.06 15.22
C TRP A 88 -9.32 -5.47 14.89
N TYR A 89 -9.67 -6.18 15.93
CA TYR A 89 -10.36 -7.45 15.89
C TYR A 89 -11.56 -7.38 16.83
N ARG A 90 -12.74 -7.63 16.32
CA ARG A 90 -13.99 -7.68 17.09
C ARG A 90 -14.72 -8.95 16.73
N SER A 91 -15.08 -9.74 17.73
CA SER A 91 -15.89 -10.94 17.54
C SER A 91 -17.08 -10.86 18.49
N ASP A 92 -18.23 -10.59 17.94
CA ASP A 92 -19.50 -10.59 18.64
C ASP A 92 -20.26 -11.88 18.26
N GLY A 93 -21.22 -12.32 19.08
CA GLY A 93 -21.94 -13.59 18.87
C GLY A 93 -22.62 -13.76 17.49
N GLY A 94 -22.66 -12.72 16.66
CA GLY A 94 -23.22 -12.73 15.30
C GLY A 94 -22.19 -12.66 14.18
N GLY A 95 -20.91 -12.35 14.48
CA GLY A 95 -19.91 -12.20 13.43
C GLY A 95 -18.53 -11.77 13.92
N THR A 96 -17.58 -11.80 13.01
CA THR A 96 -16.22 -11.35 13.26
C THR A 96 -15.87 -10.21 12.29
N VAL A 97 -15.33 -9.12 12.83
CA VAL A 97 -14.86 -7.96 12.07
C VAL A 97 -13.36 -7.77 12.32
N ILE A 98 -12.59 -7.85 11.27
CA ILE A 98 -11.13 -7.72 11.26
C ILE A 98 -10.78 -6.59 10.34
N GLY A 99 -9.97 -5.64 10.77
CA GLY A 99 -9.60 -4.55 9.89
C GLY A 99 -8.42 -3.73 10.38
N ALA A 100 -8.01 -2.82 9.52
CA ALA A 100 -7.00 -1.83 9.85
C ALA A 100 -7.19 -0.56 9.01
N THR A 101 -6.70 0.57 9.56
CA THR A 101 -6.67 1.85 8.84
C THR A 101 -5.50 1.87 7.85
N ASN A 102 -5.72 2.49 6.69
CA ASN A 102 -4.66 2.80 5.72
C ASN A 102 -3.89 4.08 6.12
N ARG A 103 -4.14 4.60 7.31
CA ARG A 103 -3.63 5.90 7.75
C ARG A 103 -2.11 5.94 7.72
N SER A 104 -1.59 6.86 6.89
CA SER A 104 -0.17 7.20 6.79
C SER A 104 -0.04 8.72 6.83
N VAL A 105 0.31 9.27 8.01
CA VAL A 105 0.38 10.72 8.21
C VAL A 105 1.39 11.37 7.28
N GLY A 106 2.56 10.75 7.11
CA GLY A 106 3.59 11.29 6.22
C GLY A 106 3.15 11.33 4.74
N ALA A 107 2.54 10.24 4.25
CA ALA A 107 2.01 10.20 2.89
C ALA A 107 0.86 11.19 2.70
N ALA A 108 -0.02 11.33 3.70
CA ALA A 108 -1.13 12.27 3.67
C ALA A 108 -0.64 13.73 3.58
N PHE A 109 0.42 14.09 4.32
CA PHE A 109 0.99 15.43 4.30
C PHE A 109 1.58 15.78 2.91
N VAL A 110 2.36 14.86 2.33
CA VAL A 110 2.91 15.04 0.98
C VAL A 110 1.81 15.15 -0.07
N MET A 111 0.79 14.27 0.01
CA MET A 111 -0.36 14.31 -0.91
C MET A 111 -1.19 15.59 -0.75
N LEU A 112 -1.36 16.09 0.48
CA LEU A 112 -2.06 17.35 0.74
C LEU A 112 -1.33 18.53 0.11
N PHE A 113 -0.02 18.62 0.30
CA PHE A 113 0.78 19.68 -0.32
C PHE A 113 0.64 19.66 -1.84
N PHE A 114 0.78 18.49 -2.46
CA PHE A 114 0.62 18.35 -3.90
C PHE A 114 -0.82 18.66 -4.35
N ALA A 115 -1.83 18.23 -3.59
CA ALA A 115 -3.23 18.51 -3.88
C ALA A 115 -3.52 20.02 -3.86
N LEU A 116 -3.03 20.74 -2.86
CA LEU A 116 -3.20 22.20 -2.76
C LEU A 116 -2.49 22.91 -3.91
N PHE A 117 -1.26 22.54 -4.22
CA PHE A 117 -0.49 23.11 -5.30
C PHE A 117 -1.17 22.88 -6.66
N TRP A 118 -1.49 21.62 -6.99
CA TRP A 118 -2.09 21.26 -8.26
C TRP A 118 -3.48 21.89 -8.46
N ASN A 119 -4.35 21.71 -7.46
CA ASN A 119 -5.70 22.26 -7.55
C ASN A 119 -5.70 23.80 -7.45
N GLY A 120 -4.74 24.40 -6.75
CA GLY A 120 -4.56 25.85 -6.72
C GLY A 120 -4.29 26.42 -8.11
N ILE A 121 -3.33 25.83 -8.85
CA ILE A 121 -3.06 26.25 -10.25
C ILE A 121 -4.28 25.97 -11.14
N THR A 122 -4.84 24.77 -11.06
CA THR A 122 -5.98 24.38 -11.90
C THR A 122 -7.19 25.26 -11.65
N SER A 123 -7.45 25.68 -10.41
CA SER A 123 -8.60 26.52 -10.04
C SER A 123 -8.58 27.88 -10.72
N VAL A 124 -7.41 28.46 -10.96
CA VAL A 124 -7.28 29.72 -11.69
C VAL A 124 -7.84 29.58 -13.11
N PHE A 125 -7.44 28.52 -13.82
CA PHE A 125 -7.93 28.26 -15.18
C PHE A 125 -9.41 27.87 -15.20
N VAL A 126 -9.86 27.10 -14.22
CA VAL A 126 -11.29 26.76 -14.05
C VAL A 126 -12.11 28.02 -13.82
N THR A 127 -11.61 28.98 -13.05
CA THR A 127 -12.29 30.27 -12.84
C THR A 127 -12.44 31.04 -14.15
N PHE A 128 -11.41 31.07 -15.01
CA PHE A 128 -11.50 31.66 -16.34
C PHE A 128 -12.51 30.94 -17.25
N ALA A 129 -12.50 29.59 -17.26
CA ALA A 129 -13.45 28.80 -18.04
C ALA A 129 -14.91 29.04 -17.56
N LEU A 130 -15.10 29.13 -16.25
CA LEU A 130 -16.40 29.43 -15.65
C LEU A 130 -16.85 30.84 -15.98
N ALA A 131 -15.96 31.83 -15.89
CA ALA A 131 -16.26 33.23 -16.26
C ALA A 131 -16.69 33.35 -17.72
N SER A 132 -15.97 32.68 -18.63
CA SER A 132 -16.33 32.63 -20.04
C SER A 132 -17.71 31.99 -20.27
N THR A 133 -17.97 30.86 -19.60
CA THR A 133 -19.28 30.19 -19.68
C THR A 133 -20.42 31.06 -19.18
N LEU A 134 -20.25 31.72 -18.01
CA LEU A 134 -21.26 32.62 -17.45
C LEU A 134 -21.51 33.83 -18.34
N HIS A 135 -20.45 34.38 -18.98
CA HIS A 135 -20.59 35.45 -19.94
C HIS A 135 -21.41 35.05 -21.18
N LEU A 136 -21.16 33.81 -21.72
CA LEU A 136 -21.96 33.27 -22.83
C LEU A 136 -23.43 33.06 -22.45
N LEU A 137 -23.71 32.79 -21.18
CA LEU A 137 -25.07 32.62 -20.64
C LEU A 137 -25.71 33.99 -20.27
N HIS A 138 -25.03 35.11 -20.55
CA HIS A 138 -25.49 36.47 -20.20
C HIS A 138 -25.76 36.70 -18.70
N VAL A 139 -25.07 35.95 -17.84
CA VAL A 139 -25.16 36.10 -16.38
C VAL A 139 -24.33 37.34 -15.98
N PRO A 140 -24.90 38.34 -15.28
CA PRO A 140 -24.14 39.49 -14.82
C PRO A 140 -23.08 39.06 -13.79
N LEU A 141 -21.82 39.36 -14.06
CA LEU A 141 -20.71 39.03 -13.18
C LEU A 141 -20.30 40.30 -12.39
N PRO A 142 -19.89 40.14 -11.11
CA PRO A 142 -19.34 41.25 -10.34
C PRO A 142 -18.06 41.79 -10.98
N ALA A 143 -17.78 43.09 -10.79
CA ALA A 143 -16.60 43.75 -11.38
C ALA A 143 -15.26 43.16 -10.96
N TRP A 144 -15.20 42.48 -9.81
CA TRP A 144 -13.99 41.80 -9.31
C TRP A 144 -13.77 40.39 -9.94
N PHE A 145 -14.78 39.86 -10.63
CA PHE A 145 -14.67 38.53 -11.25
C PHE A 145 -13.85 38.65 -12.54
N PRO A 146 -12.93 37.71 -12.81
CA PRO A 146 -12.07 37.76 -13.98
C PRO A 146 -12.88 37.74 -15.28
N ALA A 147 -12.56 38.68 -16.20
CA ALA A 147 -13.13 38.69 -17.54
C ALA A 147 -12.12 38.13 -18.53
N PRO A 148 -12.26 36.86 -18.96
CA PRO A 148 -11.31 36.24 -19.88
C PRO A 148 -11.47 36.87 -21.26
N LYS A 149 -10.42 37.56 -21.72
CA LYS A 149 -10.33 38.15 -23.05
C LYS A 149 -9.25 37.40 -23.84
N MET A 150 -9.54 37.03 -25.05
CA MET A 150 -8.59 36.52 -26.01
C MET A 150 -8.53 37.51 -27.21
N ASN A 151 -7.32 37.98 -27.54
CA ASN A 151 -7.13 39.01 -28.57
C ASN A 151 -8.03 40.28 -28.40
N ASN A 152 -8.15 40.79 -27.19
CA ASN A 152 -8.99 41.92 -26.79
C ASN A 152 -10.52 41.72 -26.91
N ASN A 153 -10.97 40.55 -27.35
CA ASN A 153 -12.38 40.17 -27.46
C ASN A 153 -12.76 39.17 -26.36
N ASN A 154 -14.04 39.14 -25.99
CA ASN A 154 -14.54 38.09 -25.11
C ASN A 154 -14.45 36.75 -25.81
N MET A 155 -14.11 35.68 -25.05
CA MET A 155 -14.01 34.33 -25.58
C MET A 155 -15.34 33.84 -26.13
N GLY A 156 -15.31 33.32 -27.35
CA GLY A 156 -16.48 32.73 -28.00
C GLY A 156 -16.83 31.34 -27.52
N PRO A 157 -17.95 30.75 -27.99
CA PRO A 157 -18.37 29.41 -27.58
C PRO A 157 -17.34 28.32 -27.88
N GLY A 158 -16.69 28.36 -29.03
CA GLY A 158 -15.67 27.39 -29.45
C GLY A 158 -14.42 27.42 -28.55
N GLU A 159 -13.94 28.61 -28.22
CA GLU A 159 -12.79 28.83 -27.34
C GLU A 159 -13.10 28.37 -25.90
N THR A 160 -14.30 28.62 -25.42
CA THR A 160 -14.76 28.21 -24.10
C THR A 160 -14.86 26.66 -24.04
N LEU A 161 -15.42 26.03 -25.08
CA LEU A 161 -15.50 24.56 -25.15
C LEU A 161 -14.09 23.93 -25.19
N PHE A 162 -13.20 24.52 -26.00
CA PHE A 162 -11.81 24.05 -26.05
C PHE A 162 -11.12 24.17 -24.70
N LEU A 163 -11.32 25.26 -23.98
CA LEU A 163 -10.74 25.47 -22.66
C LEU A 163 -11.25 24.40 -21.66
N TRP A 164 -12.54 24.09 -21.64
CA TRP A 164 -13.10 23.01 -20.81
C TRP A 164 -12.53 21.65 -21.18
N LEU A 165 -12.44 21.34 -22.46
CA LEU A 165 -11.86 20.08 -22.92
C LEU A 165 -10.39 19.95 -22.50
N PHE A 166 -9.63 21.03 -22.63
CA PHE A 166 -8.23 21.09 -22.21
C PHE A 166 -8.09 20.95 -20.69
N LEU A 167 -8.98 21.54 -19.89
CA LEU A 167 -8.92 21.47 -18.42
C LEU A 167 -9.39 20.14 -17.85
N THR A 168 -10.20 19.38 -18.57
CA THR A 168 -10.76 18.10 -18.10
C THR A 168 -9.69 17.13 -17.54
N PRO A 169 -8.56 16.86 -18.20
CA PRO A 169 -7.53 15.98 -17.65
C PRO A 169 -6.89 16.56 -16.37
N PHE A 170 -6.70 17.86 -16.28
CA PHE A 170 -6.11 18.51 -15.10
C PHE A 170 -7.04 18.44 -13.89
N ILE A 171 -8.34 18.68 -14.10
CA ILE A 171 -9.37 18.53 -13.07
C ILE A 171 -9.44 17.08 -12.61
N THR A 172 -9.41 16.12 -13.54
CA THR A 172 -9.45 14.70 -13.24
C THR A 172 -8.25 14.27 -12.36
N VAL A 173 -7.04 14.71 -12.71
CA VAL A 173 -5.84 14.47 -11.90
C VAL A 173 -5.99 15.12 -10.52
N GLY A 174 -6.46 16.35 -10.45
CA GLY A 174 -6.68 17.07 -9.18
C GLY A 174 -7.64 16.34 -8.25
N LEU A 175 -8.77 15.86 -8.77
CA LEU A 175 -9.76 15.08 -8.02
C LEU A 175 -9.17 13.73 -7.56
N PHE A 176 -8.37 13.09 -8.42
CA PHE A 176 -7.73 11.82 -8.06
C PHE A 176 -6.71 12.00 -6.92
N VAL A 177 -5.92 13.06 -6.95
CA VAL A 177 -4.97 13.38 -5.87
C VAL A 177 -5.69 13.70 -4.57
N LEU A 178 -6.80 14.44 -4.61
CA LEU A 178 -7.64 14.69 -3.44
C LEU A 178 -8.22 13.38 -2.87
N ALA A 179 -8.73 12.50 -3.72
CA ALA A 179 -9.23 11.20 -3.31
C ALA A 179 -8.13 10.33 -2.68
N ALA A 180 -6.91 10.35 -3.22
CA ALA A 180 -5.75 9.66 -2.65
C ALA A 180 -5.35 10.24 -1.30
N CYS A 181 -5.36 11.56 -1.14
CA CYS A 181 -5.11 12.24 0.13
C CYS A 181 -6.14 11.83 1.20
N LEU A 182 -7.43 11.88 0.87
CA LEU A 182 -8.51 11.46 1.77
C LEU A 182 -8.40 9.96 2.12
N SER A 183 -8.03 9.12 1.17
CA SER A 183 -7.79 7.69 1.40
C SER A 183 -6.62 7.45 2.35
N SER A 184 -5.58 8.27 2.29
CA SER A 184 -4.42 8.19 3.19
C SER A 184 -4.73 8.65 4.62
N LEU A 185 -5.80 9.44 4.83
CA LEU A 185 -6.22 9.92 6.15
C LEU A 185 -7.32 9.04 6.76
N PHE A 186 -8.32 8.70 5.97
CA PHE A 186 -9.58 8.08 6.41
C PHE A 186 -9.82 6.69 5.83
N GLY A 187 -8.91 6.20 5.00
CA GLY A 187 -9.03 4.89 4.38
C GLY A 187 -8.95 3.76 5.40
N LYS A 188 -9.74 2.72 5.19
CA LYS A 188 -9.72 1.47 5.96
C LYS A 188 -9.85 0.26 5.06
N THR A 189 -9.26 -0.84 5.51
CA THR A 189 -9.47 -2.17 4.94
C THR A 189 -10.10 -3.03 6.02
N GLU A 190 -11.24 -3.65 5.74
CA GLU A 190 -12.04 -4.39 6.70
C GLU A 190 -12.56 -5.69 6.08
N ALA A 191 -12.49 -6.76 6.82
CA ALA A 191 -13.12 -8.03 6.50
C ALA A 191 -14.18 -8.32 7.57
N LYS A 192 -15.43 -8.50 7.13
CA LYS A 192 -16.56 -8.83 7.99
C LYS A 192 -17.05 -10.23 7.64
N ILE A 193 -17.13 -11.11 8.63
CA ILE A 193 -17.54 -12.49 8.49
C ILE A 193 -18.79 -12.65 9.32
N GLU A 194 -19.94 -12.80 8.67
CA GLU A 194 -21.25 -12.95 9.28
C GLU A 194 -22.08 -13.96 8.49
N ASN A 195 -22.88 -14.78 9.19
CA ASN A 195 -23.88 -15.67 8.57
C ASN A 195 -23.35 -16.48 7.38
N ARG A 196 -22.14 -17.06 7.50
CA ARG A 196 -21.46 -17.80 6.43
C ARG A 196 -21.12 -16.96 5.19
N GLN A 197 -21.15 -15.64 5.30
CA GLN A 197 -20.72 -14.73 4.25
C GLN A 197 -19.53 -13.90 4.71
N GLY A 198 -18.48 -13.86 3.90
CA GLY A 198 -17.36 -12.97 4.06
C GLY A 198 -17.54 -11.73 3.19
N LYS A 199 -17.37 -10.53 3.76
CA LYS A 199 -17.40 -9.25 3.04
C LYS A 199 -16.08 -8.54 3.24
N LEU A 200 -15.38 -8.27 2.15
CA LEU A 200 -14.16 -7.45 2.14
C LEU A 200 -14.54 -6.05 1.72
N PHE A 201 -14.06 -5.07 2.46
CA PHE A 201 -14.24 -3.66 2.18
C PHE A 201 -12.89 -2.95 2.18
N THR A 202 -12.66 -2.12 1.18
CA THR A 202 -11.52 -1.19 1.15
C THR A 202 -12.04 0.15 0.65
N GLY A 203 -11.90 1.20 1.46
CA GLY A 203 -12.43 2.52 1.11
C GLY A 203 -12.44 3.49 2.28
N ILE A 204 -13.21 4.58 2.14
CA ILE A 204 -13.35 5.66 3.10
C ILE A 204 -14.80 5.68 3.60
N GLY A 205 -15.01 5.59 4.91
CA GLY A 205 -16.35 5.57 5.48
C GLY A 205 -17.20 4.42 4.94
N SER A 206 -18.24 4.74 4.15
CA SER A 206 -19.11 3.79 3.44
C SER A 206 -18.80 3.66 1.94
N LEU A 207 -17.97 4.58 1.40
CA LEU A 207 -17.58 4.62 0.00
C LEU A 207 -16.34 3.78 -0.23
N GLY A 208 -16.41 2.80 -1.14
CA GLY A 208 -15.29 1.93 -1.44
C GLY A 208 -15.70 0.65 -2.17
N TRP A 209 -14.69 -0.17 -2.39
CA TRP A 209 -14.83 -1.45 -3.07
C TRP A 209 -15.28 -2.50 -2.07
N LYS A 210 -16.38 -3.18 -2.40
CA LYS A 210 -16.91 -4.29 -1.63
C LYS A 210 -16.79 -5.56 -2.46
N ARG A 211 -16.31 -6.63 -1.85
CA ARG A 211 -16.27 -7.98 -2.45
C ARG A 211 -16.80 -8.97 -1.44
N THR A 212 -17.57 -9.95 -1.92
CA THR A 212 -18.10 -11.03 -1.11
C THR A 212 -17.37 -12.33 -1.45
N PHE A 213 -17.21 -13.20 -0.46
CA PHE A 213 -16.64 -14.52 -0.61
C PHE A 213 -17.30 -15.47 0.40
N ASP A 214 -17.21 -16.77 0.16
CA ASP A 214 -17.64 -17.79 1.09
C ASP A 214 -16.49 -18.15 2.04
N PRO A 215 -16.61 -17.92 3.36
CA PRO A 215 -15.61 -18.29 4.35
C PRO A 215 -15.28 -19.78 4.39
N SER A 216 -16.24 -20.66 4.05
CA SER A 216 -16.07 -22.11 4.07
C SER A 216 -15.19 -22.62 2.91
N GLU A 217 -15.10 -21.85 1.83
CA GLU A 217 -14.27 -22.17 0.66
C GLU A 217 -12.81 -21.70 0.81
N VAL A 218 -12.51 -20.89 1.83
CA VAL A 218 -11.15 -20.37 2.02
C VAL A 218 -10.21 -21.50 2.39
N HIS A 219 -9.17 -21.66 1.56
CA HIS A 219 -8.14 -22.67 1.76
C HIS A 219 -6.91 -22.12 2.47
N ASP A 220 -6.48 -20.92 2.07
CA ASP A 220 -5.29 -20.28 2.64
C ASP A 220 -5.42 -18.76 2.70
N VAL A 221 -4.72 -18.16 3.67
CA VAL A 221 -4.53 -16.72 3.80
C VAL A 221 -3.05 -16.45 3.98
N ARG A 222 -2.45 -15.74 3.04
CA ARG A 222 -1.01 -15.44 3.05
C ARG A 222 -0.74 -13.99 2.67
N ILE A 223 0.41 -13.49 3.05
CA ILE A 223 0.95 -12.25 2.52
C ILE A 223 1.81 -12.61 1.32
N SER A 224 1.55 -11.99 0.19
CA SER A 224 2.30 -12.20 -1.05
C SER A 224 2.83 -10.87 -1.56
N GLN A 225 4.04 -10.90 -2.10
CA GLN A 225 4.62 -9.77 -2.78
C GLN A 225 3.98 -9.63 -4.17
N SER A 226 3.33 -8.51 -4.40
CA SER A 226 2.77 -8.17 -5.71
C SER A 226 3.61 -7.08 -6.35
N ARG A 227 4.17 -7.35 -7.51
CA ARG A 227 4.88 -6.34 -8.28
C ARG A 227 3.86 -5.43 -8.95
N ASN A 228 3.88 -4.14 -8.62
CA ASN A 228 3.07 -3.15 -9.30
C ASN A 228 3.64 -2.88 -10.72
N ASN A 229 2.81 -2.38 -11.64
CA ASN A 229 3.21 -2.02 -13.02
C ASN A 229 4.39 -1.04 -13.08
N GLN A 230 4.70 -0.36 -11.98
CA GLN A 230 5.84 0.55 -11.82
C GLN A 230 7.11 -0.15 -11.28
N GLY A 231 7.13 -1.50 -11.18
CA GLY A 231 8.28 -2.25 -10.67
C GLY A 231 8.49 -2.19 -9.15
N LYS A 232 7.60 -1.50 -8.40
CA LYS A 232 7.67 -1.41 -6.94
C LYS A 232 6.99 -2.63 -6.31
N ASP A 233 7.73 -3.32 -5.47
CA ASP A 233 7.21 -4.44 -4.71
C ASP A 233 6.24 -3.94 -3.63
N THR A 234 5.02 -4.44 -3.64
CA THR A 234 3.98 -4.12 -2.67
C THR A 234 3.48 -5.41 -2.05
N PHE A 235 3.43 -5.48 -0.75
CA PHE A 235 2.85 -6.61 -0.05
C PHE A 235 1.33 -6.51 -0.05
N VAL A 236 0.67 -7.63 -0.27
CA VAL A 236 -0.80 -7.75 -0.27
C VAL A 236 -1.22 -9.00 0.48
N ILE A 237 -2.34 -8.93 1.16
CA ILE A 237 -2.97 -10.10 1.77
C ILE A 237 -3.75 -10.81 0.67
N VAL A 238 -3.45 -12.07 0.44
CA VAL A 238 -4.13 -12.94 -0.53
C VAL A 238 -4.96 -13.95 0.24
N ILE A 239 -6.26 -13.93 0.00
CA ILE A 239 -7.21 -14.94 0.47
C ILE A 239 -7.46 -15.86 -0.72
N GLU A 240 -7.11 -17.13 -0.59
CA GLU A 240 -7.24 -18.15 -1.65
C GLU A 240 -8.34 -19.13 -1.32
N THR A 241 -9.24 -19.34 -2.26
CA THR A 241 -10.32 -20.33 -2.12
C THR A 241 -9.91 -21.67 -2.73
N ARG A 242 -10.60 -22.75 -2.34
CA ARG A 242 -10.38 -24.10 -2.88
C ARG A 242 -10.58 -24.17 -4.40
N GLU A 243 -11.40 -23.28 -4.96
CA GLU A 243 -11.61 -23.15 -6.40
C GLU A 243 -10.48 -22.39 -7.12
N GLY A 244 -9.45 -21.94 -6.39
CA GLY A 244 -8.32 -21.17 -6.97
C GLY A 244 -8.61 -19.68 -7.17
N LYS A 245 -9.77 -19.16 -6.73
CA LYS A 245 -10.04 -17.73 -6.74
C LYS A 245 -9.18 -17.02 -5.69
N GLN A 246 -8.61 -15.87 -6.06
CA GLN A 246 -7.76 -15.07 -5.18
C GLN A 246 -8.36 -13.69 -4.95
N PHE A 247 -8.51 -13.32 -3.69
CA PHE A 247 -8.91 -11.98 -3.27
C PHE A 247 -7.70 -11.27 -2.67
N LYS A 248 -7.30 -10.16 -3.28
CA LYS A 248 -6.15 -9.34 -2.84
C LYS A 248 -6.67 -8.11 -2.10
N ILE A 249 -6.20 -7.90 -0.87
CA ILE A 249 -6.55 -6.77 -0.02
C ILE A 249 -5.34 -6.22 0.72
N GLY A 250 -5.46 -5.04 1.31
CA GLY A 250 -4.47 -4.49 2.25
C GLY A 250 -3.18 -3.97 1.63
N SER A 251 -3.14 -3.67 0.32
CA SER A 251 -1.97 -3.11 -0.36
C SER A 251 -1.51 -1.74 0.20
N LEU A 252 -2.40 -1.02 0.87
CA LEU A 252 -2.14 0.29 1.47
C LEU A 252 -1.85 0.22 2.97
N LEU A 253 -1.89 -0.97 3.57
CA LEU A 253 -1.60 -1.17 4.99
C LEU A 253 -0.08 -1.17 5.24
N THR A 254 0.33 -0.75 6.44
CA THR A 254 1.70 -0.95 6.90
C THR A 254 1.96 -2.43 7.18
N ASN A 255 3.24 -2.85 7.15
CA ASN A 255 3.63 -4.25 7.34
C ASN A 255 3.04 -4.86 8.62
N GLU A 256 3.11 -4.16 9.76
CA GLU A 256 2.56 -4.63 11.04
C GLU A 256 1.05 -4.87 10.96
N ARG A 257 0.31 -3.93 10.35
CA ARG A 257 -1.14 -4.06 10.17
C ARG A 257 -1.50 -5.16 9.18
N GLN A 258 -0.69 -5.36 8.13
CA GLN A 258 -0.88 -6.47 7.19
C GLN A 258 -0.69 -7.81 7.88
N GLN A 259 0.38 -7.98 8.67
CA GLN A 259 0.65 -9.20 9.43
C GLN A 259 -0.49 -9.49 10.41
N PHE A 260 -0.95 -8.46 11.12
CA PHE A 260 -2.07 -8.62 12.05
C PHE A 260 -3.35 -9.06 11.33
N VAL A 261 -3.76 -8.34 10.29
CA VAL A 261 -5.00 -8.65 9.55
C VAL A 261 -4.90 -10.02 8.88
N ALA A 262 -3.77 -10.36 8.26
CA ALA A 262 -3.56 -11.68 7.64
C ALA A 262 -3.60 -12.80 8.68
N GLY A 263 -2.92 -12.65 9.82
CA GLY A 263 -2.92 -13.62 10.90
C GLY A 263 -4.30 -13.82 11.53
N ALA A 264 -5.03 -12.72 11.77
CA ALA A 264 -6.39 -12.75 12.29
C ALA A 264 -7.36 -13.43 11.31
N LEU A 265 -7.27 -13.10 10.01
CA LEU A 265 -8.07 -13.75 8.96
C LEU A 265 -7.75 -15.24 8.87
N ARG A 266 -6.47 -15.60 8.87
CA ARG A 266 -6.05 -17.00 8.82
C ARG A 266 -6.62 -17.80 9.98
N ARG A 267 -6.49 -17.28 11.22
CA ARG A 267 -7.01 -17.94 12.42
C ARG A 267 -8.53 -18.10 12.41
N THR A 268 -9.23 -17.19 11.74
CA THR A 268 -10.70 -17.20 11.68
C THR A 268 -11.24 -18.07 10.53
N LEU A 269 -10.55 -18.10 9.38
CA LEU A 269 -11.03 -18.72 8.14
C LEU A 269 -10.41 -20.11 7.87
N VAL A 270 -9.13 -20.30 8.24
CA VAL A 270 -8.41 -21.56 7.98
C VAL A 270 -8.45 -22.41 9.24
N ARG A 271 -9.33 -23.39 9.22
CA ARG A 271 -9.49 -24.42 10.28
C ARG A 271 -8.80 -25.73 9.92
#